data_a2bcc97e5f973f6a416fd4678a4592ef
#
_entry.id   a2bcc97e5f973f6a416fd4678a4592ef
#
_cell.length_a   1.000
_cell.length_b   1.000
_cell.length_c   1.000
_cell.angle_alpha   90.00
_cell.angle_beta   90.00
_cell.angle_gamma   90.00
#
_symmetry.space_group_name_H-M   'P 1'
#
loop_
_entity.id
_entity.type
_entity.pdbx_description
1 polymer ?
#
loop_
_entity_poly.entity_id
_entity_poly.type
_entity_poly.pdbx_seq_one_letter_code
_entity_poly.pdbx_strand_id
1 'polypeptide(L)'
;MKRIAFIAAILIWSAFGASAQTPTTTYPYLYDTFTDGTVVMTDGNKEARKMNVHLRAGRLHYIDNGIIKEAFLTDVAAVEIGSDVFVPVYTALMKVVAKNDNGCVVVEQLGDFEAAISGSGAYGTSATSSATMKLSSVHQDGQVNQNYMNILNEKTDGMDLRILSTYYIVTPKHKVKATRNDIEDALPAERASLLKDYIKEHKVKWKSPQGLLPLVDFLAE
;
A
#
# COMPACT_ATOMS: atom_id res chain seq x y z
N MET A 1 -58.82 7.11 6.40
CA MET A 1 -57.64 6.38 6.82
C MET A 1 -56.68 6.13 5.64
N LYS A 2 -56.20 7.17 4.94
CA LYS A 2 -55.28 7.05 3.76
C LYS A 2 -54.18 8.14 3.73
N ARG A 3 -53.78 8.68 4.88
CA ARG A 3 -52.75 9.75 4.94
C ARG A 3 -51.53 9.48 5.81
N ILE A 4 -51.37 8.25 6.34
CA ILE A 4 -50.24 7.90 7.22
C ILE A 4 -49.19 7.05 6.51
N ALA A 5 -49.45 6.53 5.31
CA ALA A 5 -48.53 5.63 4.59
C ALA A 5 -47.45 6.35 3.76
N PHE A 6 -47.46 7.69 3.68
CA PHE A 6 -46.53 8.44 2.81
C PHE A 6 -45.30 9.01 3.52
N ILE A 7 -45.26 8.97 4.86
CA ILE A 7 -44.11 9.53 5.64
C ILE A 7 -43.04 8.49 5.94
N ALA A 8 -43.36 7.19 5.83
CA ALA A 8 -42.38 6.12 6.10
C ALA A 8 -41.40 5.81 4.93
N ALA A 9 -41.69 6.32 3.74
CA ALA A 9 -40.86 6.03 2.54
C ALA A 9 -39.71 7.03 2.29
N ILE A 10 -39.65 8.15 3.02
CA ILE A 10 -38.62 9.20 2.82
C ILE A 10 -37.40 9.02 3.75
N LEU A 11 -37.49 8.15 4.75
CA LEU A 11 -36.40 7.94 5.74
C LEU A 11 -35.38 6.88 5.38
N ILE A 12 -35.49 6.21 4.22
CA ILE A 12 -34.58 5.11 3.84
C ILE A 12 -33.50 5.53 2.83
N TRP A 13 -33.51 6.77 2.32
CA TRP A 13 -32.58 7.17 1.25
C TRP A 13 -31.45 8.11 1.68
N SER A 14 -31.21 8.31 2.96
CA SER A 14 -30.08 9.11 3.47
C SER A 14 -28.89 8.33 4.03
N ALA A 15 -28.79 7.00 3.77
CA ALA A 15 -27.72 6.18 4.33
C ALA A 15 -26.63 5.77 3.32
N PHE A 16 -26.57 6.35 2.13
CA PHE A 16 -25.53 6.03 1.13
C PHE A 16 -24.61 7.22 0.82
N GLY A 17 -24.12 7.86 1.84
CA GLY A 17 -23.14 8.94 1.73
C GLY A 17 -21.98 8.81 2.72
N ALA A 18 -21.70 7.61 3.22
CA ALA A 18 -20.44 7.39 3.94
C ALA A 18 -19.33 7.34 2.88
N SER A 19 -18.74 8.50 2.58
CA SER A 19 -17.42 8.58 2.01
C SER A 19 -16.54 7.69 2.89
N ALA A 20 -16.12 6.52 2.38
CA ALA A 20 -15.18 5.67 3.07
C ALA A 20 -13.91 6.49 3.26
N GLN A 21 -13.73 7.04 4.44
CA GLN A 21 -12.46 7.64 4.83
C GLN A 21 -11.41 6.57 4.62
N THR A 22 -10.37 6.90 3.88
CA THR A 22 -9.22 6.03 3.72
C THR A 22 -8.75 5.67 5.12
N PRO A 23 -8.66 4.38 5.49
CA PRO A 23 -8.28 4.01 6.83
C PRO A 23 -6.90 4.60 7.14
N THR A 24 -6.82 5.36 8.20
CA THR A 24 -5.55 5.83 8.73
C THR A 24 -4.91 4.68 9.49
N THR A 25 -3.59 4.55 9.38
CA THR A 25 -2.83 3.55 10.12
C THR A 25 -1.94 4.22 11.16
N THR A 26 -1.59 3.47 12.18
CA THR A 26 -0.70 3.96 13.23
C THR A 26 0.73 4.02 12.69
N TYR A 27 1.33 5.20 12.73
CA TYR A 27 2.74 5.44 12.41
C TYR A 27 3.69 4.45 13.10
N PRO A 28 4.74 3.96 12.44
CA PRO A 28 5.09 4.14 11.01
C PRO A 28 4.75 2.94 10.13
N TYR A 29 3.91 2.02 10.58
CA TYR A 29 3.67 0.72 9.97
C TYR A 29 2.28 0.58 9.36
N LEU A 30 2.15 -0.36 8.40
CA LEU A 30 0.91 -0.68 7.73
C LEU A 30 -0.09 -1.36 8.66
N TYR A 31 0.38 -2.26 9.51
CA TYR A 31 -0.43 -2.96 10.51
C TYR A 31 -0.15 -2.43 11.90
N ASP A 32 -1.15 -2.45 12.77
CA ASP A 32 -1.03 -1.97 14.16
C ASP A 32 0.02 -2.72 14.97
N THR A 33 0.22 -3.99 14.66
CA THR A 33 1.20 -4.85 15.33
C THR A 33 2.00 -5.64 14.31
N PHE A 34 3.19 -6.11 14.71
CA PHE A 34 3.92 -7.09 13.94
C PHE A 34 3.15 -8.41 13.97
N THR A 35 2.72 -8.86 12.80
CA THR A 35 1.83 -9.99 12.58
C THR A 35 2.63 -11.19 12.07
N ASP A 36 2.20 -12.40 12.42
CA ASP A 36 2.78 -13.61 11.88
C ASP A 36 2.61 -13.63 10.36
N GLY A 37 3.70 -13.92 9.67
CA GLY A 37 3.72 -13.97 8.22
C GLY A 37 4.79 -14.94 7.72
N THR A 38 4.79 -15.17 6.42
CA THR A 38 5.71 -16.09 5.74
C THR A 38 6.42 -15.36 4.61
N VAL A 39 7.74 -15.37 4.62
CA VAL A 39 8.56 -14.96 3.48
C VAL A 39 8.77 -16.19 2.60
N VAL A 40 8.42 -16.07 1.33
CA VAL A 40 8.68 -17.08 0.30
C VAL A 40 9.86 -16.61 -0.52
N MET A 41 10.94 -17.38 -0.50
CA MET A 41 12.16 -17.08 -1.24
C MET A 41 12.04 -17.54 -2.70
N THR A 42 12.88 -17.00 -3.57
CA THR A 42 12.91 -17.37 -5.01
C THR A 42 13.32 -18.82 -5.26
N ASP A 43 14.06 -19.44 -4.33
CA ASP A 43 14.41 -20.87 -4.35
C ASP A 43 13.30 -21.79 -3.81
N GLY A 44 12.17 -21.22 -3.39
CA GLY A 44 11.02 -21.92 -2.81
C GLY A 44 11.08 -22.14 -1.30
N ASN A 45 12.17 -21.78 -0.64
CA ASN A 45 12.27 -21.83 0.81
C ASN A 45 11.26 -20.88 1.45
N LYS A 46 10.77 -21.24 2.65
CA LYS A 46 9.80 -20.44 3.41
C LYS A 46 10.32 -20.17 4.81
N GLU A 47 10.22 -18.92 5.23
CA GLU A 47 10.58 -18.50 6.57
C GLU A 47 9.40 -17.82 7.26
N ALA A 48 9.01 -18.34 8.45
CA ALA A 48 7.98 -17.72 9.27
C ALA A 48 8.60 -16.67 10.21
N ARG A 49 8.03 -15.48 10.26
CA ARG A 49 8.49 -14.36 11.09
C ARG A 49 7.30 -13.51 11.53
N LYS A 50 7.48 -12.77 12.63
CA LYS A 50 6.61 -11.63 12.93
C LYS A 50 7.09 -10.42 12.14
N MET A 51 6.24 -9.85 11.31
CA MET A 51 6.64 -8.85 10.35
C MET A 51 5.59 -7.75 10.16
N ASN A 52 6.03 -6.65 9.58
CA ASN A 52 5.19 -5.51 9.21
C ASN A 52 5.81 -4.79 8.01
N VAL A 53 5.03 -3.95 7.34
CA VAL A 53 5.51 -3.12 6.23
C VAL A 53 5.68 -1.68 6.73
N HIS A 54 6.90 -1.16 6.61
CA HIS A 54 7.22 0.21 7.00
C HIS A 54 6.77 1.19 5.91
N LEU A 55 5.90 2.13 6.25
CA LEU A 55 5.18 2.98 5.29
C LEU A 55 6.03 4.08 4.64
N ARG A 56 7.26 4.32 5.07
CA ARG A 56 8.09 5.36 4.46
C ARG A 56 8.60 4.97 3.07
N ALA A 57 8.94 3.69 2.89
CA ALA A 57 9.52 3.20 1.64
C ALA A 57 9.02 1.78 1.27
N GLY A 58 7.92 1.31 1.84
CA GLY A 58 7.40 -0.02 1.57
C GLY A 58 8.37 -1.15 1.97
N ARG A 59 9.16 -0.95 3.03
CA ARG A 59 10.18 -1.93 3.45
C ARG A 59 9.59 -2.99 4.34
N LEU A 60 10.06 -4.24 4.19
CA LEU A 60 9.73 -5.32 5.10
C LEU A 60 10.58 -5.22 6.36
N HIS A 61 9.92 -5.06 7.49
CA HIS A 61 10.53 -5.17 8.81
C HIS A 61 10.05 -6.45 9.50
N TYR A 62 10.96 -7.11 10.22
CA TYR A 62 10.64 -8.32 10.99
C TYR A 62 11.31 -8.29 12.36
N ILE A 63 10.75 -9.06 13.30
CA ILE A 63 11.32 -9.18 14.66
C ILE A 63 12.23 -10.41 14.69
N ASP A 64 13.46 -10.17 15.13
CA ASP A 64 14.43 -11.21 15.40
C ASP A 64 15.07 -10.97 16.77
N ASN A 65 14.86 -11.92 17.71
CA ASN A 65 15.33 -11.81 19.10
C ASN A 65 14.94 -10.48 19.80
N GLY A 66 13.71 -9.99 19.56
CA GLY A 66 13.21 -8.75 20.15
C GLY A 66 13.73 -7.47 19.47
N ILE A 67 14.48 -7.59 18.38
CA ILE A 67 15.01 -6.47 17.61
C ILE A 67 14.30 -6.41 16.27
N ILE A 68 13.92 -5.20 15.83
CA ILE A 68 13.38 -4.99 14.50
C ILE A 68 14.53 -4.89 13.51
N LYS A 69 14.45 -5.70 12.46
CA LYS A 69 15.40 -5.72 11.34
C LYS A 69 14.66 -5.43 10.03
N GLU A 70 15.34 -4.79 9.09
CA GLU A 70 14.88 -4.65 7.71
C GLU A 70 15.32 -5.87 6.89
N ALA A 71 14.42 -6.39 6.05
CA ALA A 71 14.72 -7.50 5.17
C ALA A 71 15.23 -7.02 3.81
N PHE A 72 16.24 -7.70 3.29
CA PHE A 72 16.63 -7.56 1.89
C PHE A 72 15.63 -8.31 1.00
N LEU A 73 15.14 -7.66 -0.05
CA LEU A 73 14.12 -8.21 -0.93
C LEU A 73 14.67 -8.91 -2.18
N THR A 74 15.99 -9.00 -2.33
CA THR A 74 16.64 -9.50 -3.55
C THR A 74 16.24 -10.94 -3.88
N ASP A 75 16.14 -11.79 -2.86
CA ASP A 75 15.82 -13.21 -3.02
C ASP A 75 14.40 -13.57 -2.57
N VAL A 76 13.56 -12.55 -2.35
CA VAL A 76 12.17 -12.72 -1.94
C VAL A 76 11.28 -12.80 -3.17
N ALA A 77 10.50 -13.88 -3.28
CA ALA A 77 9.48 -14.06 -4.31
C ALA A 77 8.14 -13.43 -3.88
N ALA A 78 7.74 -13.68 -2.63
CA ALA A 78 6.50 -13.14 -2.06
C ALA A 78 6.59 -13.07 -0.53
N VAL A 79 5.72 -12.25 0.07
CA VAL A 79 5.54 -12.17 1.52
C VAL A 79 4.05 -12.27 1.81
N GLU A 80 3.68 -13.17 2.71
CA GLU A 80 2.31 -13.35 3.19
C GLU A 80 2.23 -12.80 4.61
N ILE A 81 1.34 -11.84 4.87
CA ILE A 81 1.09 -11.27 6.21
C ILE A 81 -0.42 -11.33 6.47
N GLY A 82 -0.84 -12.19 7.39
CA GLY A 82 -2.26 -12.46 7.58
C GLY A 82 -2.91 -13.01 6.31
N SER A 83 -3.91 -12.32 5.77
CA SER A 83 -4.56 -12.66 4.50
C SER A 83 -3.96 -11.94 3.29
N ASP A 84 -3.02 -11.04 3.49
CA ASP A 84 -2.47 -10.20 2.46
C ASP A 84 -1.21 -10.82 1.84
N VAL A 85 -1.10 -10.72 0.53
CA VAL A 85 0.07 -11.16 -0.23
C VAL A 85 0.77 -9.95 -0.81
N PHE A 86 2.08 -9.89 -0.62
CA PHE A 86 2.94 -8.84 -1.15
C PHE A 86 3.98 -9.44 -2.08
N VAL A 87 4.36 -8.67 -3.09
CA VAL A 87 5.48 -9.01 -3.98
C VAL A 87 6.48 -7.86 -4.02
N PRO A 88 7.78 -8.17 -4.18
CA PRO A 88 8.80 -7.14 -4.36
C PRO A 88 8.68 -6.51 -5.75
N VAL A 89 8.51 -5.20 -5.77
CA VAL A 89 8.58 -4.40 -7.00
C VAL A 89 9.63 -3.32 -6.79
N TYR A 90 10.69 -3.36 -7.57
CA TYR A 90 11.90 -2.55 -7.34
C TYR A 90 12.44 -2.80 -5.92
N THR A 91 12.41 -1.80 -5.07
CA THR A 91 12.94 -1.86 -3.69
C THR A 91 11.85 -1.88 -2.62
N ALA A 92 10.58 -1.94 -3.00
CA ALA A 92 9.43 -1.91 -2.09
C ALA A 92 8.60 -3.20 -2.17
N LEU A 93 7.96 -3.55 -1.07
CA LEU A 93 6.89 -4.54 -1.05
C LEU A 93 5.58 -3.86 -1.45
N MET A 94 4.90 -4.43 -2.45
CA MET A 94 3.60 -3.96 -2.89
C MET A 94 2.54 -5.05 -2.70
N LYS A 95 1.39 -4.66 -2.17
CA LYS A 95 0.28 -5.59 -1.91
C LYS A 95 -0.40 -5.99 -3.21
N VAL A 96 -0.61 -7.28 -3.42
CA VAL A 96 -1.40 -7.82 -4.53
C VAL A 96 -2.88 -7.52 -4.28
N VAL A 97 -3.53 -6.83 -5.21
CA VAL A 97 -4.94 -6.41 -5.09
C VAL A 97 -5.86 -6.98 -6.18
N ALA A 98 -5.28 -7.44 -7.29
CA ALA A 98 -5.96 -8.24 -8.31
C ALA A 98 -4.93 -9.08 -9.07
N LYS A 99 -5.32 -10.24 -9.58
CA LYS A 99 -4.44 -11.12 -10.36
C LYS A 99 -5.23 -11.93 -11.37
N ASN A 100 -4.53 -12.35 -12.43
CA ASN A 100 -4.96 -13.37 -13.38
C ASN A 100 -3.77 -14.28 -13.74
N ASP A 101 -3.90 -15.11 -14.75
CA ASP A 101 -2.86 -16.07 -15.17
C ASP A 101 -1.61 -15.38 -15.76
N ASN A 102 -1.75 -14.15 -16.25
CA ASN A 102 -0.70 -13.39 -16.93
C ASN A 102 0.09 -12.47 -15.99
N GLY A 103 -0.41 -12.24 -14.75
CA GLY A 103 0.26 -11.37 -13.80
C GLY A 103 -0.69 -10.80 -12.74
N CYS A 104 -0.29 -9.67 -12.17
CA CYS A 104 -1.09 -9.06 -11.10
C CYS A 104 -1.04 -7.52 -11.13
N VAL A 105 -2.07 -6.94 -10.51
CA VAL A 105 -2.10 -5.54 -10.11
C VAL A 105 -1.71 -5.48 -8.65
N VAL A 106 -0.74 -4.64 -8.34
CA VAL A 106 -0.27 -4.41 -6.98
C VAL A 106 -0.46 -2.95 -6.58
N VAL A 107 -0.54 -2.71 -5.28
CA VAL A 107 -0.60 -1.35 -4.73
C VAL A 107 0.59 -1.08 -3.84
N GLU A 108 1.30 -0.01 -4.14
CA GLU A 108 2.26 0.60 -3.23
C GLU A 108 1.49 1.45 -2.23
N GLN A 109 1.77 1.27 -0.95
CA GLN A 109 1.15 2.00 0.15
C GLN A 109 2.24 2.73 0.94
N LEU A 110 2.24 4.05 0.86
CA LEU A 110 3.19 4.91 1.56
C LEU A 110 2.45 5.86 2.50
N GLY A 111 3.05 6.17 3.64
CA GLY A 111 2.52 7.18 4.55
C GLY A 111 2.79 8.59 4.03
N ASP A 112 1.81 9.48 4.18
CA ASP A 112 1.95 10.90 3.86
C ASP A 112 2.63 11.63 5.03
N PHE A 113 3.92 11.41 5.19
CA PHE A 113 4.72 11.97 6.28
C PHE A 113 4.86 13.50 6.17
N GLU A 114 4.85 14.04 4.95
CA GLU A 114 4.95 15.49 4.73
C GLU A 114 3.69 16.21 5.21
N ALA A 115 2.51 15.68 4.87
CA ALA A 115 1.26 16.24 5.36
C ALA A 115 1.13 16.12 6.89
N ALA A 116 1.62 15.02 7.47
CA ALA A 116 1.61 14.82 8.92
C ALA A 116 2.49 15.84 9.64
N ILE A 117 3.63 16.24 9.06
CA ILE A 117 4.52 17.26 9.60
C ILE A 117 3.95 18.67 9.40
N SER A 118 3.43 18.97 8.20
CA SER A 118 2.95 20.31 7.85
C SER A 118 1.57 20.64 8.45
N GLY A 119 0.73 19.63 8.69
CA GLY A 119 -0.61 19.81 9.27
C GLY A 119 -0.64 20.30 10.71
N SER A 120 0.48 20.24 11.43
CA SER A 120 0.57 20.73 12.82
C SER A 120 0.82 22.24 12.95
N GLY A 121 1.00 22.96 11.83
CA GLY A 121 1.46 24.35 11.81
C GLY A 121 0.40 25.45 11.73
N ALA A 122 -0.88 25.15 11.44
CA ALA A 122 -1.85 26.18 11.09
C ALA A 122 -2.48 26.93 12.28
N TYR A 123 -2.45 26.40 13.50
CA TYR A 123 -3.00 27.05 14.71
C TYR A 123 -2.19 26.76 15.98
N GLY A 124 -0.91 27.13 16.00
CA GLY A 124 -0.22 27.55 17.23
C GLY A 124 -0.12 26.60 18.42
N THR A 125 -0.39 25.32 18.31
CA THR A 125 -0.11 24.35 19.36
C THR A 125 1.11 23.53 18.99
N SER A 126 2.11 23.59 19.86
CA SER A 126 3.41 22.96 19.76
C SER A 126 3.37 21.41 19.76
N ALA A 127 2.54 20.82 18.91
CA ALA A 127 2.65 19.40 18.57
C ALA A 127 3.90 19.10 17.72
N THR A 128 4.53 20.16 17.21
CA THR A 128 5.66 20.08 16.27
C THR A 128 6.91 19.45 16.88
N SER A 129 7.19 19.67 18.15
CA SER A 129 8.42 19.14 18.76
C SER A 129 8.37 17.63 19.00
N SER A 130 7.23 17.10 19.44
CA SER A 130 7.10 15.65 19.65
C SER A 130 6.93 14.87 18.35
N ALA A 131 6.21 15.43 17.37
CA ALA A 131 6.11 14.84 16.04
C ALA A 131 7.44 14.84 15.29
N THR A 132 8.20 15.93 15.36
CA THR A 132 9.53 16.04 14.75
C THR A 132 10.55 15.13 15.43
N MET A 133 10.50 14.99 16.76
CA MET A 133 11.35 14.05 17.47
C MET A 133 11.01 12.58 17.16
N LYS A 134 9.71 12.23 17.06
CA LYS A 134 9.27 10.89 16.66
C LYS A 134 9.68 10.55 15.21
N LEU A 135 9.65 11.53 14.31
CA LEU A 135 10.10 11.36 12.93
C LEU A 135 11.62 11.30 12.80
N SER A 136 12.37 12.04 13.62
CA SER A 136 13.84 12.00 13.57
C SER A 136 14.40 10.65 14.04
N SER A 137 13.72 9.94 14.94
CA SER A 137 14.12 8.58 15.34
C SER A 137 13.97 7.53 14.24
N VAL A 138 13.16 7.82 13.21
CA VAL A 138 12.95 6.95 12.03
C VAL A 138 13.84 7.33 10.86
N HIS A 139 14.57 8.44 10.96
CA HIS A 139 15.36 9.02 9.87
C HIS A 139 16.74 8.39 9.68
N GLN A 140 17.12 7.38 10.44
CA GLN A 140 18.38 6.70 10.20
C GLN A 140 18.24 5.75 9.00
N ASP A 141 18.66 6.25 7.85
CA ASP A 141 18.87 5.46 6.65
C ASP A 141 19.79 4.27 6.95
N GLY A 142 19.30 3.09 6.65
CA GLY A 142 20.15 1.95 6.32
C GLY A 142 20.34 0.87 7.36
N GLN A 143 20.04 1.04 8.63
CA GLN A 143 19.99 -0.07 9.60
C GLN A 143 19.09 0.28 10.77
N VAL A 144 17.83 -0.14 10.70
CA VAL A 144 16.88 0.03 11.79
C VAL A 144 17.09 -1.10 12.79
N ASN A 145 18.04 -0.93 13.70
CA ASN A 145 18.15 -1.72 14.90
C ASN A 145 17.36 -1.01 16.02
N GLN A 146 16.05 -1.08 15.97
CA GLN A 146 15.20 -0.51 17.02
C GLN A 146 14.67 -1.61 17.94
N ASN A 147 14.67 -1.33 19.23
CA ASN A 147 14.06 -2.22 20.20
C ASN A 147 12.54 -2.21 20.02
N TYR A 148 11.95 -3.36 19.75
CA TYR A 148 10.51 -3.53 19.54
C TYR A 148 9.67 -2.98 20.69
N MET A 149 10.13 -3.15 21.95
CA MET A 149 9.43 -2.62 23.12
C MET A 149 9.41 -1.09 23.16
N ASN A 150 10.48 -0.43 22.69
CA ASN A 150 10.48 1.04 22.58
C ASN A 150 9.43 1.52 21.58
N ILE A 151 9.31 0.85 20.43
CA ILE A 151 8.28 1.18 19.43
C ILE A 151 6.87 0.94 19.95
N LEU A 152 6.64 -0.13 20.71
CA LEU A 152 5.35 -0.35 21.35
C LEU A 152 5.01 0.75 22.37
N ASN A 153 6.00 1.21 23.14
CA ASN A 153 5.79 2.28 24.09
C ASN A 153 5.55 3.65 23.41
N GLU A 154 6.22 3.90 22.29
CA GLU A 154 6.01 5.11 21.50
C GLU A 154 4.67 5.12 20.75
N LYS A 155 4.07 3.94 20.53
CA LYS A 155 2.80 3.78 19.82
C LYS A 155 1.58 4.33 20.56
N THR A 156 1.63 4.43 21.89
CA THR A 156 0.52 4.95 22.71
C THR A 156 0.13 6.39 22.37
N ASP A 157 1.06 7.16 21.81
CA ASP A 157 0.84 8.54 21.34
C ASP A 157 0.89 8.63 19.79
N GLY A 158 0.60 7.51 19.12
CA GLY A 158 0.76 7.36 17.68
C GLY A 158 0.04 8.41 16.85
N MET A 159 0.73 8.92 15.85
CA MET A 159 0.18 9.81 14.85
C MET A 159 -0.50 8.96 13.77
N ASP A 160 -1.76 9.27 13.47
CA ASP A 160 -2.44 8.67 12.33
C ASP A 160 -1.82 9.20 11.03
N LEU A 161 -1.41 8.29 10.16
CA LEU A 161 -0.88 8.63 8.85
C LEU A 161 -1.93 8.37 7.75
N ARG A 162 -2.10 9.35 6.89
CA ARG A 162 -2.80 9.14 5.62
C ARG A 162 -1.96 8.22 4.74
N ILE A 163 -2.59 7.19 4.17
CA ILE A 163 -1.93 6.29 3.22
C ILE A 163 -2.16 6.79 1.79
N LEU A 164 -1.06 7.00 1.08
CA LEU A 164 -1.02 7.25 -0.35
C LEU A 164 -0.92 5.91 -1.07
N SER A 165 -1.81 5.67 -2.02
CA SER A 165 -1.88 4.41 -2.75
C SER A 165 -1.61 4.63 -4.24
N THR A 166 -0.66 3.89 -4.79
CA THR A 166 -0.30 3.92 -6.21
C THR A 166 -0.34 2.51 -6.78
N TYR A 167 -1.07 2.32 -7.88
CA TYR A 167 -1.15 1.02 -8.54
C TYR A 167 0.01 0.79 -9.50
N TYR A 168 0.46 -0.47 -9.56
CA TYR A 168 1.44 -0.97 -10.52
C TYR A 168 0.91 -2.25 -11.16
N ILE A 169 1.40 -2.54 -12.35
CA ILE A 169 1.14 -3.77 -13.08
C ILE A 169 2.42 -4.58 -13.11
N VAL A 170 2.33 -5.83 -12.73
CA VAL A 170 3.45 -6.79 -12.67
C VAL A 170 3.12 -7.97 -13.55
N THR A 171 3.93 -8.19 -14.57
CA THR A 171 3.92 -9.35 -15.44
C THR A 171 5.33 -9.96 -15.46
N PRO A 172 5.55 -11.14 -16.04
CA PRO A 172 6.89 -11.68 -16.20
C PRO A 172 7.86 -10.78 -16.98
N LYS A 173 7.31 -9.93 -17.88
CA LYS A 173 8.12 -9.04 -18.74
C LYS A 173 8.22 -7.61 -18.20
N HIS A 174 7.19 -7.12 -17.49
CA HIS A 174 7.06 -5.72 -17.13
C HIS A 174 6.70 -5.53 -15.65
N LYS A 175 7.31 -4.52 -15.04
CA LYS A 175 6.91 -3.96 -13.75
C LYS A 175 6.75 -2.46 -13.98
N VAL A 176 5.52 -1.95 -14.06
CA VAL A 176 5.26 -0.58 -14.49
C VAL A 176 4.15 0.05 -13.66
N LYS A 177 4.28 1.35 -13.40
CA LYS A 177 3.21 2.12 -12.74
C LYS A 177 1.96 2.12 -13.64
N ALA A 178 0.79 1.94 -13.02
CA ALA A 178 -0.49 1.87 -13.74
C ALA A 178 -0.97 3.26 -14.15
N THR A 179 -0.18 3.95 -14.95
CA THR A 179 -0.58 5.17 -15.65
C THR A 179 -0.37 5.00 -17.16
N ARG A 180 -1.09 5.77 -17.94
CA ARG A 180 -0.99 5.66 -19.40
C ARG A 180 0.44 5.95 -19.89
N ASN A 181 1.04 7.03 -19.40
CA ASN A 181 2.37 7.44 -19.84
C ASN A 181 3.44 6.40 -19.47
N ASP A 182 3.42 5.92 -18.21
CA ASP A 182 4.40 4.93 -17.75
C ASP A 182 4.28 3.61 -18.54
N ILE A 183 3.06 3.22 -18.96
CA ILE A 183 2.86 2.03 -19.79
C ILE A 183 3.31 2.27 -21.22
N GLU A 184 2.99 3.43 -21.83
CA GLU A 184 3.45 3.80 -23.16
C GLU A 184 4.99 3.81 -23.22
N ASP A 185 5.64 4.37 -22.20
CA ASP A 185 7.12 4.45 -22.12
C ASP A 185 7.79 3.08 -21.95
N ALA A 186 7.08 2.12 -21.34
CA ALA A 186 7.60 0.76 -21.12
C ALA A 186 7.47 -0.16 -22.35
N LEU A 187 6.78 0.27 -23.39
CA LEU A 187 6.46 -0.53 -24.58
C LEU A 187 7.24 -0.08 -25.80
N PRO A 188 7.54 -0.99 -26.73
CA PRO A 188 7.98 -0.63 -28.07
C PRO A 188 6.96 0.28 -28.77
N ALA A 189 7.41 1.21 -29.61
CA ALA A 189 6.56 2.23 -30.26
C ALA A 189 5.35 1.64 -31.01
N GLU A 190 5.51 0.48 -31.63
CA GLU A 190 4.45 -0.22 -32.33
C GLU A 190 3.32 -0.63 -31.36
N ARG A 191 3.66 -1.19 -30.22
CA ARG A 191 2.67 -1.61 -29.21
C ARG A 191 2.07 -0.43 -28.45
N ALA A 192 2.88 0.58 -28.15
CA ALA A 192 2.42 1.81 -27.50
C ALA A 192 1.32 2.50 -28.33
N SER A 193 1.40 2.45 -29.65
CA SER A 193 0.38 3.00 -30.55
C SER A 193 -0.98 2.31 -30.42
N LEU A 194 -1.02 1.03 -30.06
CA LEU A 194 -2.24 0.23 -29.90
C LEU A 194 -2.91 0.43 -28.52
N LEU A 195 -2.16 0.90 -27.53
CA LEU A 195 -2.63 1.01 -26.14
C LEU A 195 -3.90 1.85 -26.01
N LYS A 196 -3.99 2.96 -26.77
CA LYS A 196 -5.14 3.87 -26.72
C LYS A 196 -6.45 3.19 -27.12
N ASP A 197 -6.42 2.40 -28.17
CA ASP A 197 -7.61 1.72 -28.68
C ASP A 197 -7.95 0.53 -27.80
N TYR A 198 -6.94 -0.19 -27.32
CA TYR A 198 -7.10 -1.27 -26.34
C TYR A 198 -7.80 -0.80 -25.05
N ILE A 199 -7.37 0.34 -24.48
CA ILE A 199 -7.99 0.94 -23.29
C ILE A 199 -9.49 1.22 -23.50
N LYS A 200 -9.87 1.72 -24.68
CA LYS A 200 -11.28 2.00 -25.02
C LYS A 200 -12.09 0.72 -25.18
N GLU A 201 -11.59 -0.23 -25.92
CA GLU A 201 -12.22 -1.50 -26.22
C GLU A 201 -12.51 -2.30 -24.95
N HIS A 202 -11.50 -2.41 -24.08
CA HIS A 202 -11.58 -3.17 -22.83
C HIS A 202 -12.13 -2.36 -21.65
N LYS A 203 -12.54 -1.09 -21.86
CA LYS A 203 -13.12 -0.20 -20.84
C LYS A 203 -12.31 -0.13 -19.57
N VAL A 204 -11.00 0.01 -19.69
CA VAL A 204 -10.05 0.06 -18.56
C VAL A 204 -10.45 1.10 -17.52
N LYS A 205 -10.48 0.68 -16.24
CA LYS A 205 -10.82 1.55 -15.10
C LYS A 205 -9.59 1.77 -14.22
N TRP A 206 -8.93 2.90 -14.38
CA TRP A 206 -7.66 3.25 -13.72
C TRP A 206 -7.69 3.29 -12.19
N LYS A 207 -8.86 3.48 -11.59
CA LYS A 207 -9.06 3.57 -10.13
C LYS A 207 -9.54 2.27 -9.49
N SER A 208 -9.65 1.20 -10.26
CA SER A 208 -10.12 -0.11 -9.79
C SER A 208 -9.08 -1.19 -10.09
N PRO A 209 -8.60 -1.93 -9.08
CA PRO A 209 -7.64 -3.02 -9.31
C PRO A 209 -8.13 -4.03 -10.38
N GLN A 210 -9.40 -4.44 -10.27
CA GLN A 210 -10.01 -5.37 -11.24
C GLN A 210 -10.15 -4.74 -12.63
N GLY A 211 -10.38 -3.43 -12.68
CA GLY A 211 -10.48 -2.67 -13.93
C GLY A 211 -9.12 -2.48 -14.64
N LEU A 212 -8.01 -2.77 -13.97
CA LEU A 212 -6.66 -2.75 -14.53
C LEU A 212 -6.21 -4.11 -15.08
N LEU A 213 -6.92 -5.21 -14.78
CA LEU A 213 -6.56 -6.55 -15.26
C LEU A 213 -6.42 -6.66 -16.79
N PRO A 214 -7.24 -5.99 -17.62
CA PRO A 214 -7.00 -6.00 -19.06
C PRO A 214 -5.61 -5.47 -19.47
N LEU A 215 -5.05 -4.53 -18.70
CA LEU A 215 -3.68 -4.05 -18.97
C LEU A 215 -2.61 -5.06 -18.56
N VAL A 216 -2.89 -5.96 -17.61
CA VAL A 216 -2.01 -7.08 -17.30
C VAL A 216 -1.91 -7.99 -18.52
N ASP A 217 -3.04 -8.30 -19.16
CA ASP A 217 -3.08 -9.14 -20.35
C ASP A 217 -2.34 -8.47 -21.52
N PHE A 218 -2.60 -7.18 -21.75
CA PHE A 218 -1.92 -6.40 -22.78
C PHE A 218 -0.39 -6.37 -22.63
N LEU A 219 0.10 -6.26 -21.38
CA LEU A 219 1.55 -6.20 -21.08
C LEU A 219 2.23 -7.56 -21.05
N ALA A 220 1.49 -8.64 -20.94
CA ALA A 220 2.03 -10.01 -20.95
C ALA A 220 2.33 -10.55 -22.34
N GLU A 221 1.57 -10.10 -23.35
CA GLU A 221 1.80 -10.42 -24.76
C GLU A 221 3.12 -9.83 -25.26
#